data_c0e57affbcc44b7decd0025c57bfb9b2
#
_entry.id   c0e57affbcc44b7decd0025c57bfb9b2
#
_cell.length_a   1.000
_cell.length_b   1.000
_cell.length_c   1.000
_cell.angle_alpha   90.00
_cell.angle_beta   90.00
_cell.angle_gamma   90.00
#
_symmetry.space_group_name_H-M   'P 1'
#
loop_
_entity.id
_entity.type
_entity.pdbx_description
1 polymer ?
#
loop_
_entity_poly.entity_id
_entity_poly.type
_entity_poly.pdbx_seq_one_letter_code
_entity_poly.pdbx_strand_id
1 'polypeptide(L)'
;IQKGSLVEPSRLRFDFSHMKPIGNEEIDQIESFVNKMVSKKSDVRTRLMTPDQAVENGALALFGEKYGDEVRVLSMGDDEGDYFSTELCGGTHVRNTGDIGKFKIISQSSIAAGVRRIEALRDKQLEDYLKNKEKLTNISSEKNEQIIKDLSQQIINFGAKPILEDKDQNILIKNLAKQLEIITINSILDNKSKNIIKDEKINGIKIRL
;
A
#
# COMPACT_ATOMS: atom_id res chain seq x y z
N ILE A 1 -12.41 19.09 -0.06
CA ILE A 1 -13.76 18.96 0.52
C ILE A 1 -14.03 17.48 0.72
N GLN A 2 -14.53 17.08 1.91
CA GLN A 2 -14.99 15.74 2.22
C GLN A 2 -16.13 15.32 1.29
N LYS A 3 -16.09 14.07 0.82
CA LYS A 3 -17.13 13.44 -0.02
C LYS A 3 -17.78 12.24 0.67
N GLY A 4 -17.13 11.71 1.68
CA GLY A 4 -17.62 10.62 2.52
C GLY A 4 -16.59 10.19 3.55
N SER A 5 -17.06 9.52 4.59
CA SER A 5 -16.19 8.91 5.59
C SER A 5 -16.85 7.68 6.19
N LEU A 6 -16.04 6.79 6.71
CA LEU A 6 -16.49 5.61 7.45
C LEU A 6 -15.44 5.31 8.52
N VAL A 7 -15.88 5.22 9.77
CA VAL A 7 -15.04 4.82 10.90
C VAL A 7 -15.57 3.51 11.44
N GLU A 8 -14.80 2.46 11.26
CA GLU A 8 -15.09 1.10 11.74
C GLU A 8 -14.05 0.67 12.79
N PRO A 9 -14.34 -0.32 13.61
CA PRO A 9 -13.33 -0.86 14.54
C PRO A 9 -12.07 -1.36 13.81
N SER A 10 -12.20 -1.79 12.56
CA SER A 10 -11.10 -2.37 11.77
C SER A 10 -10.32 -1.35 10.96
N ARG A 11 -10.92 -0.21 10.57
CA ARG A 11 -10.29 0.78 9.68
C ARG A 11 -11.01 2.12 9.71
N LEU A 12 -10.30 3.15 9.22
CA LEU A 12 -10.85 4.42 8.80
C LEU A 12 -10.84 4.49 7.27
N ARG A 13 -11.92 5.00 6.68
CA ARG A 13 -11.99 5.39 5.26
C ARG A 13 -12.37 6.87 5.16
N PHE A 14 -11.68 7.61 4.31
CA PHE A 14 -11.97 9.01 4.06
C PHE A 14 -11.92 9.32 2.56
N ASP A 15 -13.02 9.83 2.03
CA ASP A 15 -13.22 10.19 0.62
C ASP A 15 -13.24 11.72 0.51
N PHE A 16 -12.47 12.28 -0.41
CA PHE A 16 -12.32 13.74 -0.55
C PHE A 16 -12.02 14.16 -1.98
N SER A 17 -12.36 15.41 -2.32
CA SER A 17 -12.07 15.98 -3.63
C SER A 17 -10.57 16.24 -3.77
N HIS A 18 -9.94 15.59 -4.73
CA HIS A 18 -8.55 15.81 -5.11
C HIS A 18 -8.28 15.24 -6.50
N MET A 19 -7.66 16.04 -7.37
CA MET A 19 -7.53 15.71 -8.80
C MET A 19 -6.37 14.73 -9.09
N LYS A 20 -5.34 14.71 -8.26
CA LYS A 20 -4.12 13.93 -8.46
C LYS A 20 -3.96 12.87 -7.37
N PRO A 21 -3.20 11.79 -7.61
CA PRO A 21 -2.72 10.92 -6.52
C PRO A 21 -1.94 11.74 -5.48
N ILE A 22 -2.08 11.41 -4.21
CA ILE A 22 -1.25 12.00 -3.15
C ILE A 22 0.14 11.36 -3.25
N GLY A 23 1.19 12.19 -3.29
CA GLY A 23 2.57 11.71 -3.30
C GLY A 23 2.97 11.10 -1.96
N ASN A 24 4.01 10.26 -1.96
CA ASN A 24 4.48 9.63 -0.72
C ASN A 24 4.92 10.67 0.33
N GLU A 25 5.58 11.74 -0.09
CA GLU A 25 5.98 12.83 0.79
C GLU A 25 4.77 13.54 1.42
N GLU A 26 3.70 13.74 0.64
CA GLU A 26 2.45 14.33 1.14
C GLU A 26 1.76 13.39 2.15
N ILE A 27 1.77 12.07 1.90
CA ILE A 27 1.26 11.07 2.84
C ILE A 27 2.05 11.13 4.15
N ASP A 28 3.38 11.16 4.08
CA ASP A 28 4.25 11.24 5.26
C ASP A 28 4.00 12.53 6.06
N GLN A 29 3.77 13.65 5.39
CA GLN A 29 3.42 14.93 6.03
C GLN A 29 2.06 14.85 6.72
N ILE A 30 1.04 14.26 6.07
CA ILE A 30 -0.29 14.07 6.66
C ILE A 30 -0.21 13.16 7.90
N GLU A 31 0.47 12.03 7.78
CA GLU A 31 0.66 11.10 8.89
C GLU A 31 1.40 11.76 10.08
N SER A 32 2.45 12.50 9.77
CA SER A 32 3.23 13.24 10.76
C SER A 32 2.37 14.28 11.49
N PHE A 33 1.58 15.06 10.74
CA PHE A 33 0.68 16.06 11.30
C PHE A 33 -0.39 15.42 12.19
N VAL A 34 -1.08 14.38 11.72
CA VAL A 34 -2.11 13.67 12.49
C VAL A 34 -1.51 13.08 13.77
N ASN A 35 -0.38 12.38 13.67
CA ASN A 35 0.27 11.78 14.84
C ASN A 35 0.79 12.85 15.83
N LYS A 36 1.20 14.03 15.35
CA LYS A 36 1.53 15.17 16.20
C LYS A 36 0.30 15.66 17.01
N MET A 37 -0.88 15.74 16.36
CA MET A 37 -2.11 16.14 17.05
C MET A 37 -2.57 15.07 18.05
N VAL A 38 -2.45 13.79 17.71
CA VAL A 38 -2.69 12.66 18.61
C VAL A 38 -1.77 12.73 19.85
N SER A 39 -0.47 13.01 19.64
CA SER A 39 0.51 13.06 20.73
C SER A 39 0.33 14.25 21.69
N LYS A 40 -0.39 15.29 21.29
CA LYS A 40 -0.76 16.40 22.17
C LYS A 40 -1.71 15.96 23.31
N LYS A 41 -2.44 14.86 23.09
CA LYS A 41 -3.43 14.34 24.06
C LYS A 41 -4.44 15.40 24.51
N SER A 42 -4.90 16.21 23.54
CA SER A 42 -5.87 17.27 23.80
C SER A 42 -7.26 16.71 24.05
N ASP A 43 -8.02 17.37 24.92
CA ASP A 43 -9.40 16.99 25.19
C ASP A 43 -10.31 17.27 23.98
N VAL A 44 -11.29 16.39 23.82
CA VAL A 44 -12.34 16.52 22.81
C VAL A 44 -13.61 17.03 23.50
N ARG A 45 -13.98 18.27 23.19
CA ARG A 45 -15.10 18.96 23.83
C ARG A 45 -16.29 19.03 22.91
N THR A 46 -17.47 18.84 23.48
CA THR A 46 -18.74 18.92 22.77
C THR A 46 -19.60 20.01 23.41
N ARG A 47 -20.18 20.88 22.55
CA ARG A 47 -21.11 21.92 22.98
C ARG A 47 -22.34 21.88 22.09
N LEU A 48 -23.51 22.19 22.65
CA LEU A 48 -24.74 22.42 21.91
C LEU A 48 -24.92 23.92 21.76
N MET A 49 -25.25 24.39 20.55
CA MET A 49 -25.48 25.79 20.26
C MET A 49 -26.31 25.95 18.98
N THR A 50 -26.78 27.16 18.68
CA THR A 50 -27.46 27.39 17.40
C THR A 50 -26.48 27.32 16.22
N PRO A 51 -26.95 27.02 14.97
CA PRO A 51 -26.08 27.00 13.80
C PRO A 51 -25.30 28.31 13.60
N ASP A 52 -25.94 29.45 13.84
CA ASP A 52 -25.29 30.76 13.71
C ASP A 52 -24.16 30.96 14.70
N GLN A 53 -24.39 30.59 15.97
CA GLN A 53 -23.34 30.58 17.00
C GLN A 53 -22.18 29.64 16.66
N ALA A 54 -22.48 28.48 16.05
CA ALA A 54 -21.45 27.54 15.64
C ALA A 54 -20.52 28.12 14.57
N VAL A 55 -21.09 28.78 13.57
CA VAL A 55 -20.34 29.48 12.52
C VAL A 55 -19.52 30.63 13.09
N GLU A 56 -20.09 31.46 13.98
CA GLU A 56 -19.39 32.56 14.67
C GLU A 56 -18.19 32.04 15.49
N ASN A 57 -18.31 30.84 16.08
CA ASN A 57 -17.21 30.17 16.78
C ASN A 57 -16.23 29.44 15.85
N GLY A 58 -16.32 29.64 14.53
CA GLY A 58 -15.38 29.09 13.54
C GLY A 58 -15.59 27.61 13.22
N ALA A 59 -16.77 27.05 13.54
CA ALA A 59 -17.05 25.67 13.23
C ALA A 59 -17.18 25.45 11.73
N LEU A 60 -16.50 24.42 11.21
CA LEU A 60 -16.69 23.97 9.85
C LEU A 60 -18.05 23.27 9.72
N ALA A 61 -18.94 23.89 8.92
CA ALA A 61 -20.21 23.31 8.54
C ALA A 61 -20.09 22.67 7.16
N LEU A 62 -20.56 21.44 6.99
CA LEU A 62 -20.66 20.83 5.67
C LEU A 62 -21.77 21.49 4.88
N PHE A 63 -21.45 22.10 3.73
CA PHE A 63 -22.41 22.77 2.88
C PHE A 63 -23.47 21.77 2.37
N GLY A 64 -24.75 22.14 2.55
CA GLY A 64 -25.88 21.37 2.04
C GLY A 64 -26.59 20.50 3.06
N GLU A 65 -26.12 20.40 4.29
CA GLU A 65 -26.87 19.78 5.38
C GLU A 65 -27.91 20.75 5.95
N LYS A 66 -29.12 20.25 6.20
CA LYS A 66 -30.14 21.01 6.93
C LYS A 66 -29.93 20.77 8.42
N TYR A 67 -29.52 21.79 9.10
CA TYR A 67 -29.39 21.78 10.55
C TYR A 67 -30.71 22.15 11.23
N GLY A 68 -30.99 21.51 12.37
CA GLY A 68 -32.08 21.89 13.23
C GLY A 68 -31.78 23.18 14.00
N ASP A 69 -32.66 23.52 14.95
CA ASP A 69 -32.51 24.72 15.79
C ASP A 69 -31.26 24.66 16.68
N GLU A 70 -30.75 23.47 16.97
CA GLU A 70 -29.59 23.22 17.79
C GLU A 70 -28.64 22.23 17.10
N VAL A 71 -27.34 22.52 17.12
CA VAL A 71 -26.28 21.70 16.54
C VAL A 71 -25.22 21.34 17.57
N ARG A 72 -24.62 20.19 17.39
CA ARG A 72 -23.52 19.72 18.20
C ARG A 72 -22.19 20.13 17.59
N VAL A 73 -21.46 21.00 18.28
CA VAL A 73 -20.12 21.44 17.91
C VAL A 73 -19.07 20.64 18.65
N LEU A 74 -18.16 20.04 17.93
CA LEU A 74 -17.00 19.31 18.44
C LEU A 74 -15.76 20.17 18.28
N SER A 75 -14.99 20.35 19.35
CA SER A 75 -13.70 21.05 19.32
C SER A 75 -12.58 20.19 19.89
N MET A 76 -11.42 20.25 19.23
CA MET A 76 -10.19 19.57 19.63
C MET A 76 -9.07 20.59 19.77
N GLY A 77 -8.40 20.65 20.91
CA GLY A 77 -7.33 21.60 21.19
C GLY A 77 -7.16 21.86 22.69
N ASP A 78 -6.41 22.89 23.00
CA ASP A 78 -6.07 23.23 24.39
C ASP A 78 -7.20 23.99 25.10
N ASP A 79 -7.14 24.09 26.44
CA ASP A 79 -8.21 24.56 27.31
C ASP A 79 -8.61 26.04 27.11
N GLU A 80 -7.77 26.84 26.49
CA GLU A 80 -7.94 28.30 26.37
C GLU A 80 -8.59 28.76 25.05
N GLY A 81 -9.21 27.82 24.30
CA GLY A 81 -9.88 28.17 23.02
C GLY A 81 -8.97 28.11 21.78
N ASP A 82 -7.74 27.69 21.93
CA ASP A 82 -6.85 27.39 20.80
C ASP A 82 -7.14 25.99 20.25
N TYR A 83 -8.28 25.89 19.53
CA TYR A 83 -8.72 24.67 18.90
C TYR A 83 -8.09 24.52 17.52
N PHE A 84 -7.43 23.40 17.26
CA PHE A 84 -6.91 23.08 15.93
C PHE A 84 -7.99 22.47 15.00
N SER A 85 -9.12 22.03 15.55
CA SER A 85 -10.30 21.59 14.80
C SER A 85 -11.57 21.96 15.57
N THR A 86 -12.54 22.53 14.85
CA THR A 86 -13.89 22.80 15.36
C THR A 86 -14.87 22.48 14.23
N GLU A 87 -15.76 21.51 14.45
CA GLU A 87 -16.63 20.97 13.42
C GLU A 87 -18.04 20.70 13.95
N LEU A 88 -19.03 20.77 13.05
CA LEU A 88 -20.37 20.25 13.30
C LEU A 88 -20.36 18.73 13.12
N CYS A 89 -20.54 17.98 14.20
CA CYS A 89 -20.52 16.52 14.11
C CYS A 89 -21.44 15.85 15.13
N GLY A 90 -22.41 15.08 14.63
CA GLY A 90 -23.34 14.28 15.44
C GLY A 90 -22.79 12.88 15.83
N GLY A 91 -21.62 12.48 15.32
CA GLY A 91 -21.04 11.16 15.55
C GLY A 91 -20.51 10.91 16.96
N THR A 92 -20.02 9.71 17.20
CA THR A 92 -19.29 9.37 18.44
C THR A 92 -17.81 9.68 18.27
N HIS A 93 -17.21 10.22 19.33
CA HIS A 93 -15.82 10.64 19.33
C HIS A 93 -15.08 10.12 20.56
N VAL A 94 -13.74 10.04 20.45
CA VAL A 94 -12.85 9.84 21.59
C VAL A 94 -12.96 11.01 22.57
N ARG A 95 -12.66 10.80 23.83
CA ARG A 95 -12.65 11.87 24.85
C ARG A 95 -11.36 12.68 24.81
N ASN A 96 -10.28 12.04 24.38
CA ASN A 96 -8.96 12.63 24.27
C ASN A 96 -8.31 12.17 22.97
N THR A 97 -7.59 13.08 22.27
CA THR A 97 -6.95 12.73 21.00
C THR A 97 -5.91 11.62 21.15
N GLY A 98 -5.29 11.50 22.32
CA GLY A 98 -4.37 10.41 22.64
C GLY A 98 -4.98 9.01 22.59
N ASP A 99 -6.30 8.88 22.75
CA ASP A 99 -7.02 7.61 22.67
C ASP A 99 -7.05 7.02 21.25
N ILE A 100 -6.70 7.83 20.24
CA ILE A 100 -6.60 7.39 18.84
C ILE A 100 -5.41 6.45 18.66
N GLY A 101 -4.31 6.69 19.36
CA GLY A 101 -3.07 5.95 19.19
C GLY A 101 -2.37 6.27 17.86
N LYS A 102 -1.38 5.47 17.50
CA LYS A 102 -0.60 5.68 16.26
C LYS A 102 -1.45 5.51 15.01
N PHE A 103 -1.45 6.52 14.15
CA PHE A 103 -2.20 6.56 12.89
C PHE A 103 -1.28 6.32 11.69
N LYS A 104 -1.74 5.55 10.69
CA LYS A 104 -1.04 5.36 9.42
C LYS A 104 -2.00 5.13 8.26
N ILE A 105 -1.75 5.79 7.13
CA ILE A 105 -2.44 5.55 5.86
C ILE A 105 -1.87 4.28 5.22
N ILE A 106 -2.74 3.34 4.89
CA ILE A 106 -2.32 2.03 4.33
C ILE A 106 -2.63 1.91 2.84
N SER A 107 -3.56 2.68 2.33
CA SER A 107 -3.90 2.69 0.90
C SER A 107 -4.46 4.03 0.44
N GLN A 108 -4.32 4.29 -0.85
CA GLN A 108 -5.03 5.35 -1.56
C GLN A 108 -5.53 4.85 -2.90
N SER A 109 -6.70 5.32 -3.32
CA SER A 109 -7.30 4.97 -4.61
C SER A 109 -8.13 6.12 -5.19
N SER A 110 -8.42 6.05 -6.49
CA SER A 110 -9.42 6.91 -7.13
C SER A 110 -10.75 6.15 -7.13
N ILE A 111 -11.83 6.79 -6.70
CA ILE A 111 -13.16 6.19 -6.69
C ILE A 111 -14.13 6.84 -7.68
N ALA A 112 -13.83 8.05 -8.11
CA ALA A 112 -14.53 8.77 -9.17
C ALA A 112 -13.62 9.85 -9.75
N ALA A 113 -14.04 10.52 -10.83
CA ALA A 113 -13.33 11.67 -11.37
C ALA A 113 -13.21 12.77 -10.31
N GLY A 114 -11.96 13.13 -9.96
CA GLY A 114 -11.65 14.14 -8.96
C GLY A 114 -11.99 13.76 -7.52
N VAL A 115 -12.24 12.48 -7.22
CA VAL A 115 -12.48 11.99 -5.86
C VAL A 115 -11.48 10.90 -5.49
N ARG A 116 -10.78 11.12 -4.41
CA ARG A 116 -9.79 10.20 -3.83
C ARG A 116 -10.32 9.58 -2.56
N ARG A 117 -9.89 8.35 -2.33
CA ARG A 117 -10.10 7.60 -1.09
C ARG A 117 -8.76 7.28 -0.46
N ILE A 118 -8.68 7.51 0.84
CA ILE A 118 -7.63 6.92 1.67
C ILE A 118 -8.26 5.94 2.65
N GLU A 119 -7.50 4.90 2.98
CA GLU A 119 -7.79 4.02 4.11
C GLU A 119 -6.64 4.09 5.09
N ALA A 120 -6.97 4.14 6.37
CA ALA A 120 -6.00 4.25 7.43
C ALA A 120 -6.32 3.29 8.58
N LEU A 121 -5.28 2.91 9.29
CA LEU A 121 -5.36 2.10 10.51
C LEU A 121 -4.80 2.89 11.69
N ARG A 122 -5.18 2.48 12.88
CA ARG A 122 -4.68 3.04 14.12
C ARG A 122 -4.30 1.95 15.12
N ASP A 123 -3.42 2.30 16.05
CA ASP A 123 -3.11 1.54 17.25
C ASP A 123 -2.95 0.02 16.98
N LYS A 124 -3.70 -0.82 17.67
CA LYS A 124 -3.62 -2.28 17.59
C LYS A 124 -3.84 -2.83 16.16
N GLN A 125 -4.81 -2.27 15.41
CA GLN A 125 -5.06 -2.69 14.04
C GLN A 125 -3.86 -2.43 13.13
N LEU A 126 -3.17 -1.31 13.36
CA LEU A 126 -1.93 -0.99 12.66
C LEU A 126 -0.80 -1.95 13.04
N GLU A 127 -0.63 -2.28 14.32
CA GLU A 127 0.37 -3.25 14.76
C GLU A 127 0.15 -4.62 14.13
N ASP A 128 -1.08 -5.13 14.16
CA ASP A 128 -1.44 -6.42 13.58
C ASP A 128 -1.23 -6.43 12.04
N TYR A 129 -1.57 -5.33 11.37
CA TYR A 129 -1.31 -5.16 9.94
C TYR A 129 0.19 -5.20 9.61
N LEU A 130 1.00 -4.47 10.36
CA LEU A 130 2.45 -4.42 10.15
C LEU A 130 3.10 -5.78 10.40
N LYS A 131 2.72 -6.48 11.47
CA LYS A 131 3.19 -7.84 11.77
C LYS A 131 2.83 -8.83 10.66
N ASN A 132 1.60 -8.76 10.14
CA ASN A 132 1.18 -9.61 9.04
C ASN A 132 1.91 -9.29 7.74
N LYS A 133 2.12 -8.01 7.44
CA LYS A 133 2.89 -7.58 6.27
C LYS A 133 4.33 -8.07 6.32
N GLU A 134 4.98 -7.96 7.48
CA GLU A 134 6.35 -8.46 7.70
C GLU A 134 6.42 -9.99 7.50
N LYS A 135 5.48 -10.74 8.09
CA LYS A 135 5.40 -12.20 7.88
C LYS A 135 5.27 -12.58 6.41
N LEU A 136 4.38 -11.89 5.66
CA LEU A 136 4.19 -12.15 4.23
C LEU A 136 5.44 -11.82 3.42
N THR A 137 6.15 -10.75 3.77
CA THR A 137 7.42 -10.37 3.13
C THR A 137 8.49 -11.42 3.37
N ASN A 138 8.62 -11.91 4.61
CA ASN A 138 9.60 -12.96 4.97
C ASN A 138 9.29 -14.28 4.23
N ILE A 139 8.04 -14.73 4.21
CA ILE A 139 7.61 -15.92 3.47
C ILE A 139 7.91 -15.78 1.96
N SER A 140 7.70 -14.60 1.39
CA SER A 140 8.01 -14.33 -0.02
C SER A 140 9.51 -14.38 -0.28
N SER A 141 10.33 -13.80 0.62
CA SER A 141 11.79 -13.83 0.52
C SER A 141 12.34 -15.25 0.59
N GLU A 142 11.88 -16.06 1.57
CA GLU A 142 12.29 -17.48 1.72
C GLU A 142 11.93 -18.31 0.48
N LYS A 143 10.73 -18.09 -0.09
CA LYS A 143 10.34 -18.76 -1.35
C LYS A 143 11.24 -18.37 -2.51
N ASN A 144 11.55 -17.08 -2.65
CA ASN A 144 12.43 -16.60 -3.70
C ASN A 144 13.84 -17.18 -3.56
N GLU A 145 14.38 -17.25 -2.34
CA GLU A 145 15.68 -17.87 -2.07
C GLU A 145 15.71 -19.35 -2.48
N GLN A 146 14.64 -20.09 -2.18
CA GLN A 146 14.55 -21.50 -2.62
C GLN A 146 14.51 -21.62 -4.15
N ILE A 147 13.71 -20.77 -4.84
CA ILE A 147 13.66 -20.75 -6.31
C ILE A 147 15.03 -20.43 -6.91
N ILE A 148 15.75 -19.44 -6.37
CA ILE A 148 17.10 -19.06 -6.81
C ILE A 148 18.05 -20.25 -6.65
N LYS A 149 17.99 -20.94 -5.51
CA LYS A 149 18.81 -22.11 -5.25
C LYS A 149 18.53 -23.24 -6.24
N ASP A 150 17.26 -23.53 -6.50
CA ASP A 150 16.84 -24.59 -7.41
C ASP A 150 17.24 -24.29 -8.87
N LEU A 151 17.03 -23.06 -9.34
CA LEU A 151 17.48 -22.63 -10.69
C LEU A 151 19.00 -22.68 -10.82
N SER A 152 19.71 -22.19 -9.80
CA SER A 152 21.17 -22.22 -9.78
C SER A 152 21.70 -23.67 -9.85
N GLN A 153 21.10 -24.58 -9.11
CA GLN A 153 21.50 -25.99 -9.14
C GLN A 153 21.22 -26.63 -10.50
N GLN A 154 20.11 -26.30 -11.16
CA GLN A 154 19.82 -26.80 -12.50
C GLN A 154 20.85 -26.29 -13.52
N ILE A 155 21.23 -25.01 -13.45
CA ILE A 155 22.28 -24.42 -14.31
C ILE A 155 23.62 -25.16 -14.11
N ILE A 156 23.99 -25.42 -12.85
CA ILE A 156 25.22 -26.16 -12.50
C ILE A 156 25.18 -27.60 -13.05
N ASN A 157 24.04 -28.26 -13.01
CA ASN A 157 23.87 -29.63 -13.52
C ASN A 157 24.09 -29.68 -15.06
N PHE A 158 23.84 -28.57 -15.77
CA PHE A 158 24.22 -28.44 -17.19
C PHE A 158 25.69 -28.06 -17.40
N GLY A 159 26.51 -27.95 -16.36
CA GLY A 159 27.93 -27.59 -16.44
C GLY A 159 28.19 -26.10 -16.59
N ALA A 160 27.19 -25.24 -16.38
CA ALA A 160 27.31 -23.80 -16.47
C ALA A 160 27.37 -23.13 -15.08
N LYS A 161 27.85 -21.87 -15.05
CA LYS A 161 27.89 -21.06 -13.83
C LYS A 161 26.67 -20.15 -13.76
N PRO A 162 25.86 -20.17 -12.68
CA PRO A 162 24.76 -19.25 -12.50
C PRO A 162 25.26 -17.79 -12.33
N ILE A 163 24.57 -16.84 -12.94
CA ILE A 163 24.88 -15.41 -12.87
C ILE A 163 24.04 -14.80 -11.73
N LEU A 164 24.68 -14.38 -10.63
CA LEU A 164 24.06 -13.93 -9.39
C LEU A 164 24.38 -12.44 -9.13
N GLU A 165 24.27 -11.59 -10.14
CA GLU A 165 24.71 -10.19 -10.05
C GLU A 165 23.62 -9.22 -9.56
N ASP A 166 22.35 -9.60 -9.65
CA ASP A 166 21.24 -8.75 -9.26
C ASP A 166 20.95 -8.84 -7.76
N LYS A 167 20.67 -7.67 -7.14
CA LYS A 167 20.26 -7.59 -5.73
C LYS A 167 18.75 -7.82 -5.55
N ASP A 168 17.94 -7.55 -6.58
CA ASP A 168 16.50 -7.81 -6.55
C ASP A 168 16.24 -9.28 -6.87
N GLN A 169 15.68 -10.01 -5.92
CA GLN A 169 15.41 -11.45 -6.03
C GLN A 169 14.49 -11.78 -7.21
N ASN A 170 13.51 -10.94 -7.54
CA ASN A 170 12.59 -11.20 -8.66
C ASN A 170 13.28 -11.04 -10.01
N ILE A 171 14.16 -10.04 -10.15
CA ILE A 171 14.97 -9.85 -11.34
C ILE A 171 15.96 -11.00 -11.47
N LEU A 172 16.59 -11.39 -10.38
CA LEU A 172 17.54 -12.51 -10.35
C LEU A 172 16.89 -13.83 -10.79
N ILE A 173 15.71 -14.16 -10.27
CA ILE A 173 14.93 -15.35 -10.66
C ILE A 173 14.64 -15.32 -12.18
N LYS A 174 14.21 -14.19 -12.70
CA LYS A 174 13.93 -14.02 -14.14
C LYS A 174 15.17 -14.23 -14.99
N ASN A 175 16.31 -13.69 -14.57
CA ASN A 175 17.59 -13.82 -15.27
C ASN A 175 18.11 -15.26 -15.25
N LEU A 176 18.04 -15.95 -14.10
CA LEU A 176 18.42 -17.35 -13.99
C LEU A 176 17.51 -18.28 -14.81
N ALA A 177 16.20 -18.03 -14.81
CA ALA A 177 15.26 -18.81 -15.64
C ALA A 177 15.58 -18.66 -17.13
N LYS A 178 15.88 -17.43 -17.59
CA LYS A 178 16.30 -17.18 -18.97
C LYS A 178 17.65 -17.84 -19.31
N GLN A 179 18.60 -17.79 -18.39
CA GLN A 179 19.89 -18.46 -18.55
C GLN A 179 19.71 -19.98 -18.71
N LEU A 180 18.88 -20.59 -17.88
CA LEU A 180 18.56 -22.01 -17.92
C LEU A 180 17.89 -22.41 -19.23
N GLU A 181 16.94 -21.60 -19.73
CA GLU A 181 16.26 -21.80 -21.01
C GLU A 181 17.26 -21.86 -22.17
N ILE A 182 18.18 -20.89 -22.25
CA ILE A 182 19.21 -20.83 -23.31
C ILE A 182 20.12 -22.08 -23.26
N ILE A 183 20.56 -22.49 -22.06
CA ILE A 183 21.43 -23.64 -21.88
C ILE A 183 20.70 -24.92 -22.30
N THR A 184 19.43 -25.06 -21.95
CA THR A 184 18.61 -26.23 -22.29
C THR A 184 18.44 -26.35 -23.81
N ILE A 185 18.12 -25.23 -24.49
CA ILE A 185 17.99 -25.20 -25.96
C ILE A 185 19.31 -25.61 -26.63
N ASN A 186 20.43 -25.05 -26.18
CA ASN A 186 21.74 -25.38 -26.75
C ASN A 186 22.08 -26.86 -26.53
N SER A 187 21.82 -27.43 -25.38
CA SER A 187 22.02 -28.84 -25.09
C SER A 187 21.20 -29.77 -26.02
N ILE A 188 19.95 -29.37 -26.30
CA ILE A 188 19.09 -30.13 -27.24
C ILE A 188 19.66 -30.07 -28.67
N LEU A 189 20.11 -28.89 -29.10
CA LEU A 189 20.69 -28.70 -30.42
C LEU A 189 21.99 -29.49 -30.61
N ASP A 190 22.87 -29.48 -29.60
CA ASP A 190 24.11 -30.24 -29.57
C ASP A 190 23.87 -31.75 -29.63
N ASN A 191 22.87 -32.25 -28.89
CA ASN A 191 22.47 -33.66 -28.94
C ASN A 191 21.88 -34.05 -30.30
N LYS A 192 21.09 -33.18 -30.94
CA LYS A 192 20.61 -33.42 -32.33
C LYS A 192 21.74 -33.49 -33.34
N SER A 193 22.75 -32.62 -33.19
CA SER A 193 23.91 -32.60 -34.12
C SER A 193 24.79 -33.86 -33.94
N LYS A 194 24.89 -34.41 -32.74
CA LYS A 194 25.62 -35.64 -32.43
C LYS A 194 24.91 -36.91 -32.91
N ASN A 195 23.60 -36.88 -33.06
CA ASN A 195 22.78 -38.02 -33.52
C ASN A 195 22.64 -38.07 -35.05
N ILE A 196 23.25 -37.17 -35.81
CA ILE A 196 23.34 -37.25 -37.28
C ILE A 196 24.42 -38.23 -37.62
N ILE A 197 24.03 -39.46 -38.02
CA ILE A 197 24.94 -40.54 -38.32
C ILE A 197 25.58 -40.43 -39.68
N LYS A 198 24.89 -39.83 -40.68
CA LYS A 198 25.39 -39.70 -42.05
C LYS A 198 24.58 -38.75 -42.92
N ASP A 199 25.26 -37.89 -43.71
CA ASP A 199 24.65 -37.14 -44.81
C ASP A 199 24.84 -37.97 -46.08
N GLU A 200 23.78 -38.54 -46.65
CA GLU A 200 23.84 -39.27 -47.94
C GLU A 200 23.11 -38.49 -49.05
N LYS A 201 23.65 -38.59 -50.28
CA LYS A 201 22.96 -38.11 -51.48
C LYS A 201 22.37 -39.33 -52.20
N ILE A 202 21.05 -39.44 -52.22
CA ILE A 202 20.35 -40.44 -53.01
C ILE A 202 19.62 -39.71 -54.14
N ASN A 203 19.93 -40.03 -55.38
CA ASN A 203 19.34 -39.39 -56.56
C ASN A 203 19.43 -37.86 -56.60
N GLY A 204 20.53 -37.32 -56.09
CA GLY A 204 20.74 -35.85 -56.10
C GLY A 204 20.12 -35.12 -54.88
N ILE A 205 19.32 -35.78 -54.05
CA ILE A 205 18.69 -35.24 -52.87
C ILE A 205 19.57 -35.54 -51.64
N LYS A 206 19.94 -34.50 -50.89
CA LYS A 206 20.62 -34.69 -49.59
C LYS A 206 19.63 -35.24 -48.57
N ILE A 207 19.90 -36.44 -48.07
CA ILE A 207 19.18 -37.06 -46.97
C ILE A 207 20.09 -37.05 -45.76
N ARG A 208 19.61 -36.56 -44.66
CA ARG A 208 20.30 -36.57 -43.37
C ARG A 208 19.66 -37.66 -42.48
N LEU A 209 20.41 -38.71 -42.24
CA LEU A 209 20.03 -39.87 -41.42
C LEU A 209 20.59 -39.73 -39.99
#